data_4c5dbf0c744e7ac0ba8597a8e8eb2422
#
_entry.id   4c5dbf0c744e7ac0ba8597a8e8eb2422
#
_cell.length_a   1.000
_cell.length_b   1.000
_cell.length_c   1.000
_cell.angle_alpha   90.00
_cell.angle_beta   90.00
_cell.angle_gamma   90.00
#
_symmetry.space_group_name_H-M   'P 1'
#
loop_
_entity.id
_entity.type
_entity.pdbx_description
1 polymer ?
#
loop_
_entity_poly.entity_id
_entity_poly.type
_entity_poly.pdbx_seq_one_letter_code
_entity_poly.pdbx_strand_id
1 'polypeptide(L)'
;LVRSRGLGDVYKRQISNPSLLVYPATKPNGKAILMCPGGGLSKISIGHEGRDMAAWFNAQGITYAVLKYRMPNGHREVPLDDVRQGLRILHNYSEEWKITKVGVMGASIGGYIAGHAAIFGVDDARPDFQILLYPVISMLPHLTHLKSRERLLGANPTHEEEEAFSLELHVNALTPPAFIALASDDEAVSPENSVLYYLALLKNKVSASLHIYPKGGHSFGFRDNFVYKRQWTDELEKWLSTIE
;
A
#
# COMPACT_ATOMS: atom_id res chain seq x y z
N LEU A 1 15.56 -1.62 -15.24
CA LEU A 1 14.75 -2.80 -14.83
C LEU A 1 15.71 -3.93 -14.44
N VAL A 2 15.85 -4.19 -13.16
CA VAL A 2 16.68 -5.31 -12.71
C VAL A 2 15.77 -6.51 -12.46
N ARG A 3 15.75 -7.46 -13.39
CA ARG A 3 15.24 -8.80 -13.12
C ARG A 3 16.25 -9.51 -12.22
N SER A 4 16.02 -9.54 -10.91
CA SER A 4 16.81 -10.39 -10.03
C SER A 4 15.99 -11.59 -9.58
N ARG A 5 16.30 -12.77 -10.16
CA ARG A 5 16.05 -14.06 -9.51
C ARG A 5 17.15 -14.24 -8.47
N GLY A 6 16.83 -14.08 -7.20
CA GLY A 6 17.74 -14.32 -6.09
C GLY A 6 16.96 -14.58 -4.83
N LEU A 7 17.08 -15.78 -4.29
CA LEU A 7 16.74 -16.11 -2.91
C LEU A 7 17.69 -15.30 -2.02
N GLY A 8 17.18 -14.29 -1.32
CA GLY A 8 17.96 -13.48 -0.38
C GLY A 8 17.16 -12.35 0.21
N ASP A 9 17.22 -12.26 1.51
CA ASP A 9 16.76 -11.20 2.40
C ASP A 9 15.24 -10.91 2.45
N VAL A 10 14.63 -11.40 3.51
CA VAL A 10 13.24 -11.07 3.90
C VAL A 10 13.09 -9.58 4.21
N TYR A 11 14.19 -8.89 4.56
CA TYR A 11 14.23 -7.47 4.90
C TYR A 11 15.39 -6.76 4.21
N LYS A 12 15.13 -5.61 3.61
CA LYS A 12 16.14 -4.69 3.06
C LYS A 12 16.22 -3.45 3.94
N ARG A 13 17.41 -3.16 4.48
CA ARG A 13 17.74 -1.92 5.18
C ARG A 13 18.49 -1.00 4.22
N GLN A 14 18.24 0.30 4.29
CA GLN A 14 18.89 1.34 3.47
C GLN A 14 18.84 1.05 1.95
N ILE A 15 17.84 1.61 1.31
CA ILE A 15 17.72 1.61 -0.15
C ILE A 15 18.21 2.97 -0.63
N SER A 16 19.34 3.00 -1.31
CA SER A 16 19.89 4.22 -1.94
C SER A 16 19.31 4.44 -3.34
N ASN A 17 19.00 3.35 -4.06
CA ASN A 17 18.38 3.38 -5.37
C ASN A 17 17.02 2.68 -5.32
N PRO A 18 15.90 3.39 -5.60
CA PRO A 18 14.59 2.77 -5.68
C PRO A 18 14.54 1.81 -6.86
N SER A 19 13.76 0.75 -6.75
CA SER A 19 13.61 -0.21 -7.84
C SER A 19 12.28 -0.95 -7.76
N LEU A 20 11.79 -1.39 -8.91
CA LEU A 20 10.61 -2.24 -9.03
C LEU A 20 11.03 -3.68 -9.29
N LEU A 21 10.41 -4.61 -8.55
CA LEU A 21 10.38 -6.02 -8.91
C LEU A 21 9.07 -6.27 -9.64
N VAL A 22 9.13 -6.40 -10.96
CA VAL A 22 7.91 -6.56 -11.77
C VAL A 22 7.70 -8.02 -12.13
N TYR A 23 6.47 -8.47 -11.99
CA TYR A 23 5.96 -9.80 -12.31
C TYR A 23 4.82 -9.64 -13.33
N PRO A 24 5.11 -9.56 -14.63
CA PRO A 24 4.09 -9.42 -15.65
C PRO A 24 3.19 -10.66 -15.70
N ALA A 25 1.88 -10.45 -15.85
CA ALA A 25 0.94 -11.56 -16.02
C ALA A 25 1.11 -12.21 -17.39
N THR A 26 1.11 -13.55 -17.43
CA THR A 26 1.19 -14.30 -18.71
C THR A 26 -0.11 -14.21 -19.51
N LYS A 27 -1.24 -14.06 -18.82
CA LYS A 27 -2.57 -13.83 -19.40
C LYS A 27 -3.18 -12.60 -18.75
N PRO A 28 -2.79 -11.38 -19.19
CA PRO A 28 -3.19 -10.15 -18.52
C PRO A 28 -4.70 -9.90 -18.66
N ASN A 29 -5.32 -9.48 -17.54
CA ASN A 29 -6.71 -9.09 -17.45
C ASN A 29 -6.94 -7.56 -17.50
N GLY A 30 -5.89 -6.81 -17.83
CA GLY A 30 -5.91 -5.34 -17.89
C GLY A 30 -5.50 -4.64 -16.60
N LYS A 31 -5.36 -5.34 -15.48
CA LYS A 31 -5.02 -4.72 -14.19
C LYS A 31 -3.54 -4.88 -13.85
N ALA A 32 -2.97 -3.83 -13.27
CA ALA A 32 -1.67 -3.88 -12.61
C ALA A 32 -1.77 -3.35 -11.17
N ILE A 33 -0.91 -3.83 -10.29
CA ILE A 33 -0.83 -3.40 -8.89
C ILE A 33 0.61 -3.06 -8.53
N LEU A 34 0.81 -1.83 -8.01
CA LEU A 34 2.05 -1.40 -7.39
C LEU A 34 1.97 -1.63 -5.88
N MET A 35 2.75 -2.56 -5.36
CA MET A 35 2.83 -2.86 -3.93
C MET A 35 3.91 -2.06 -3.23
N CYS A 36 3.53 -1.37 -2.16
CA CYS A 36 4.39 -0.68 -1.20
C CYS A 36 4.45 -1.51 0.10
N PRO A 37 5.50 -2.31 0.35
CA PRO A 37 5.60 -3.11 1.57
C PRO A 37 5.78 -2.25 2.82
N GLY A 38 5.43 -2.78 3.99
CA GLY A 38 5.68 -2.16 5.28
C GLY A 38 7.15 -2.22 5.73
N GLY A 39 7.38 -1.90 7.01
CA GLY A 39 8.69 -1.95 7.64
C GLY A 39 9.05 -0.70 8.44
N GLY A 40 8.05 0.13 8.77
CA GLY A 40 8.18 1.28 9.67
C GLY A 40 9.13 2.37 9.20
N LEU A 41 9.36 2.52 7.89
CA LEU A 41 10.35 3.44 7.28
C LEU A 41 11.79 3.23 7.78
N SER A 42 12.12 2.02 8.24
CA SER A 42 13.49 1.63 8.62
C SER A 42 14.01 0.43 7.84
N LYS A 43 13.12 -0.29 7.21
CA LYS A 43 13.36 -1.47 6.36
C LYS A 43 12.18 -1.67 5.42
N ILE A 44 12.28 -2.62 4.51
CA ILE A 44 11.17 -3.07 3.65
C ILE A 44 10.91 -4.55 3.90
N SER A 45 9.68 -4.89 4.25
CA SER A 45 9.19 -6.27 4.45
C SER A 45 8.86 -6.92 3.10
N ILE A 46 9.88 -7.16 2.28
CA ILE A 46 9.72 -7.52 0.87
C ILE A 46 9.21 -8.95 0.62
N GLY A 47 9.19 -9.82 1.63
CA GLY A 47 8.65 -11.18 1.56
C GLY A 47 7.13 -11.18 1.55
N HIS A 48 6.53 -11.50 2.72
CA HIS A 48 5.09 -11.66 2.92
C HIS A 48 4.25 -10.39 2.70
N GLU A 49 4.85 -9.21 2.72
CA GLU A 49 4.22 -7.94 2.35
C GLU A 49 4.67 -7.46 0.96
N GLY A 50 5.18 -8.34 0.11
CA GLY A 50 5.66 -7.98 -1.21
C GLY A 50 5.62 -9.17 -2.17
N ARG A 51 6.80 -9.74 -2.49
CA ARG A 51 6.97 -10.73 -3.55
C ARG A 51 6.17 -12.02 -3.41
N ASP A 52 5.84 -12.42 -2.18
CA ASP A 52 5.14 -13.69 -1.93
C ASP A 52 3.69 -13.66 -2.46
N MET A 53 3.13 -12.46 -2.72
CA MET A 53 1.81 -12.29 -3.36
C MET A 53 1.86 -12.39 -4.90
N ALA A 54 3.05 -12.33 -5.51
CA ALA A 54 3.17 -12.19 -6.96
C ALA A 54 2.52 -13.35 -7.74
N ALA A 55 2.72 -14.58 -7.30
CA ALA A 55 2.12 -15.74 -7.95
C ALA A 55 0.59 -15.75 -7.86
N TRP A 56 0.05 -15.29 -6.72
CA TRP A 56 -1.40 -15.20 -6.52
C TRP A 56 -2.04 -14.15 -7.44
N PHE A 57 -1.46 -12.96 -7.57
CA PHE A 57 -1.95 -11.94 -8.49
C PHE A 57 -1.79 -12.36 -9.95
N ASN A 58 -0.64 -12.94 -10.32
CA ASN A 58 -0.43 -13.42 -11.69
C ASN A 58 -1.39 -14.52 -12.10
N ALA A 59 -1.78 -15.41 -11.17
CA ALA A 59 -2.79 -16.45 -11.43
C ALA A 59 -4.15 -15.86 -11.84
N GLN A 60 -4.45 -14.64 -11.39
CA GLN A 60 -5.67 -13.89 -11.73
C GLN A 60 -5.49 -12.99 -12.97
N GLY A 61 -4.35 -13.05 -13.64
CA GLY A 61 -4.05 -12.21 -14.80
C GLY A 61 -3.64 -10.78 -14.46
N ILE A 62 -3.28 -10.48 -13.20
CA ILE A 62 -2.89 -9.15 -12.74
C ILE A 62 -1.36 -9.03 -12.81
N THR A 63 -0.86 -8.03 -13.51
CA THR A 63 0.56 -7.66 -13.46
C THR A 63 0.86 -7.07 -12.08
N TYR A 64 1.87 -7.61 -11.40
CA TYR A 64 2.20 -7.22 -10.03
C TYR A 64 3.61 -6.67 -9.95
N ALA A 65 3.77 -5.52 -9.28
CA ALA A 65 5.06 -4.88 -9.08
C ALA A 65 5.29 -4.55 -7.61
N VAL A 66 6.47 -4.81 -7.08
CA VAL A 66 6.85 -4.49 -5.70
C VAL A 66 7.85 -3.37 -5.71
N LEU A 67 7.50 -2.26 -5.07
CA LEU A 67 8.37 -1.09 -4.94
C LEU A 67 9.34 -1.26 -3.77
N LYS A 68 10.62 -1.17 -4.06
CA LYS A 68 11.66 -0.95 -3.06
C LYS A 68 11.90 0.56 -2.96
N TYR A 69 11.09 1.23 -2.19
CA TYR A 69 11.18 2.68 -1.98
C TYR A 69 12.33 3.06 -1.03
N ARG A 70 12.85 4.26 -1.17
CA ARG A 70 13.88 4.82 -0.30
C ARG A 70 13.31 5.21 1.06
N MET A 71 14.15 5.15 2.09
CA MET A 71 13.80 5.66 3.42
C MET A 71 13.85 7.20 3.41
N PRO A 72 13.03 7.87 4.24
CA PRO A 72 12.98 9.33 4.28
C PRO A 72 14.32 9.98 4.61
N ASN A 73 15.03 9.49 5.62
CA ASN A 73 16.31 10.06 6.09
C ASN A 73 16.27 11.60 6.26
N GLY A 74 15.18 12.11 6.86
CA GLY A 74 14.94 13.54 7.02
C GLY A 74 14.26 14.24 5.84
N HIS A 75 13.98 13.52 4.75
CA HIS A 75 13.33 14.03 3.54
C HIS A 75 12.04 13.26 3.27
N ARG A 76 10.96 13.69 3.90
CA ARG A 76 9.64 13.01 3.87
C ARG A 76 9.08 12.75 2.47
N GLU A 77 9.44 13.57 1.48
CA GLU A 77 8.98 13.44 0.10
C GLU A 77 9.58 12.23 -0.62
N VAL A 78 10.75 11.77 -0.20
CA VAL A 78 11.53 10.73 -0.91
C VAL A 78 10.72 9.44 -1.15
N PRO A 79 10.12 8.77 -0.14
CA PRO A 79 9.29 7.58 -0.38
C PRO A 79 8.00 7.89 -1.15
N LEU A 80 7.47 9.12 -1.01
CA LEU A 80 6.25 9.55 -1.70
C LEU A 80 6.50 9.80 -3.19
N ASP A 81 7.68 10.31 -3.54
CA ASP A 81 8.09 10.47 -4.95
C ASP A 81 8.39 9.12 -5.59
N ASP A 82 8.95 8.18 -4.84
CA ASP A 82 9.24 6.84 -5.36
C ASP A 82 7.96 6.09 -5.74
N VAL A 83 6.87 6.20 -4.96
CA VAL A 83 5.60 5.57 -5.33
C VAL A 83 4.97 6.24 -6.54
N ARG A 84 5.02 7.58 -6.65
CA ARG A 84 4.55 8.30 -7.83
C ARG A 84 5.30 7.85 -9.09
N GLN A 85 6.62 7.74 -9.00
CA GLN A 85 7.44 7.25 -10.11
C GLN A 85 7.14 5.77 -10.44
N GLY A 86 6.88 4.93 -9.44
CA GLY A 86 6.45 3.55 -9.64
C GLY A 86 5.16 3.44 -10.44
N LEU A 87 4.15 4.27 -10.11
CA LEU A 87 2.89 4.36 -10.86
C LEU A 87 3.12 4.80 -12.31
N ARG A 88 3.91 5.86 -12.53
CA ARG A 88 4.27 6.31 -13.90
C ARG A 88 4.94 5.23 -14.72
N ILE A 89 5.82 4.44 -14.11
CA ILE A 89 6.45 3.31 -14.82
C ILE A 89 5.40 2.30 -15.28
N LEU A 90 4.43 1.92 -14.43
CA LEU A 90 3.37 1.01 -14.83
C LEU A 90 2.51 1.57 -15.98
N HIS A 91 2.18 2.87 -15.94
CA HIS A 91 1.46 3.53 -17.02
C HIS A 91 2.30 3.57 -18.33
N ASN A 92 3.60 3.86 -18.24
CA ASN A 92 4.49 3.90 -19.41
C ASN A 92 4.65 2.54 -20.09
N TYR A 93 4.51 1.44 -19.36
CA TYR A 93 4.54 0.07 -19.88
C TYR A 93 3.15 -0.52 -20.14
N SER A 94 2.10 0.31 -20.15
CA SER A 94 0.71 -0.13 -20.30
C SER A 94 0.46 -0.92 -21.58
N GLU A 95 1.03 -0.51 -22.70
CA GLU A 95 0.90 -1.22 -23.97
C GLU A 95 1.60 -2.59 -23.94
N GLU A 96 2.86 -2.62 -23.46
CA GLU A 96 3.67 -3.85 -23.41
C GLU A 96 3.03 -4.90 -22.49
N TRP A 97 2.51 -4.48 -21.32
CA TRP A 97 1.93 -5.38 -20.33
C TRP A 97 0.41 -5.45 -20.40
N LYS A 98 -0.22 -4.82 -21.40
CA LYS A 98 -1.67 -4.77 -21.63
C LYS A 98 -2.42 -4.29 -20.36
N ILE A 99 -1.96 -3.19 -19.78
CA ILE A 99 -2.54 -2.59 -18.59
C ILE A 99 -3.55 -1.51 -19.02
N THR A 100 -4.73 -1.55 -18.44
CA THR A 100 -5.78 -0.52 -18.60
C THR A 100 -6.12 0.14 -17.27
N LYS A 101 -5.81 -0.51 -16.14
CA LYS A 101 -6.05 -0.02 -14.77
C LYS A 101 -4.81 -0.26 -13.90
N VAL A 102 -4.38 0.76 -13.20
CA VAL A 102 -3.25 0.70 -12.28
C VAL A 102 -3.72 0.94 -10.85
N GLY A 103 -3.66 -0.07 -10.01
CA GLY A 103 -3.92 0.06 -8.57
C GLY A 103 -2.64 0.25 -7.76
N VAL A 104 -2.80 0.86 -6.60
CA VAL A 104 -1.75 0.88 -5.57
C VAL A 104 -2.15 -0.01 -4.40
N MET A 105 -1.20 -0.75 -3.86
CA MET A 105 -1.38 -1.58 -2.67
C MET A 105 -0.33 -1.24 -1.64
N GLY A 106 -0.69 -1.27 -0.35
CA GLY A 106 0.30 -1.06 0.69
C GLY A 106 -0.05 -1.74 2.00
N ALA A 107 1.00 -2.13 2.75
CA ALA A 107 0.87 -2.76 4.06
C ALA A 107 1.53 -1.89 5.14
N SER A 108 0.88 -1.73 6.31
CA SER A 108 1.45 -0.96 7.42
C SER A 108 1.80 0.48 6.99
N ILE A 109 3.02 0.94 7.21
CA ILE A 109 3.47 2.24 6.69
C ILE A 109 3.53 2.31 5.16
N GLY A 110 3.68 1.18 4.48
CA GLY A 110 3.48 1.10 3.02
C GLY A 110 2.04 1.40 2.61
N GLY A 111 1.07 1.10 3.49
CA GLY A 111 -0.32 1.51 3.34
C GLY A 111 -0.48 3.03 3.40
N TYR A 112 0.28 3.71 4.24
CA TYR A 112 0.36 5.18 4.24
C TYR A 112 0.88 5.72 2.90
N ILE A 113 2.00 5.17 2.41
CA ILE A 113 2.60 5.59 1.13
C ILE A 113 1.61 5.37 -0.03
N ALA A 114 0.92 4.23 -0.05
CA ALA A 114 -0.10 3.91 -1.04
C ALA A 114 -1.33 4.84 -0.95
N GLY A 115 -1.87 5.04 0.25
CA GLY A 115 -2.99 5.95 0.50
C GLY A 115 -2.66 7.40 0.19
N HIS A 116 -1.43 7.84 0.48
CA HIS A 116 -0.97 9.17 0.09
C HIS A 116 -0.97 9.35 -1.44
N ALA A 117 -0.47 8.35 -2.19
CA ALA A 117 -0.52 8.40 -3.65
C ALA A 117 -1.97 8.38 -4.18
N ALA A 118 -2.87 7.67 -3.51
CA ALA A 118 -4.29 7.61 -3.86
C ALA A 118 -5.01 8.97 -3.66
N ILE A 119 -4.65 9.73 -2.63
CA ILE A 119 -5.28 11.03 -2.32
C ILE A 119 -4.63 12.16 -3.13
N PHE A 120 -3.29 12.21 -3.16
CA PHE A 120 -2.52 13.34 -3.69
C PHE A 120 -1.90 13.04 -5.06
N GLY A 121 -2.13 11.87 -5.64
CA GLY A 121 -1.68 11.53 -6.98
C GLY A 121 -2.41 12.36 -8.03
N VAL A 122 -1.66 12.78 -9.06
CA VAL A 122 -2.18 13.53 -10.20
C VAL A 122 -1.74 12.85 -11.49
N ASP A 123 -2.52 13.02 -12.54
CA ASP A 123 -2.23 12.51 -13.90
C ASP A 123 -1.83 11.02 -13.89
N ASP A 124 -0.70 10.69 -14.50
CA ASP A 124 -0.12 9.34 -14.59
C ASP A 124 0.44 8.76 -13.28
N ALA A 125 0.47 9.56 -12.21
CA ALA A 125 0.82 9.11 -10.86
C ALA A 125 -0.41 8.87 -9.98
N ARG A 126 -1.63 8.94 -10.52
CA ARG A 126 -2.87 8.66 -9.81
C ARG A 126 -3.28 7.20 -10.03
N PRO A 127 -3.47 6.40 -8.97
CA PRO A 127 -3.99 5.04 -9.13
C PRO A 127 -5.50 5.05 -9.40
N ASP A 128 -5.98 4.02 -10.13
CA ASP A 128 -7.41 3.77 -10.36
C ASP A 128 -8.13 3.17 -9.15
N PHE A 129 -7.41 2.49 -8.26
CA PHE A 129 -7.92 1.87 -7.04
C PHE A 129 -6.81 1.68 -6.00
N GLN A 130 -7.20 1.43 -4.74
CA GLN A 130 -6.24 1.21 -3.66
C GLN A 130 -6.59 0.01 -2.79
N ILE A 131 -5.56 -0.72 -2.33
CA ILE A 131 -5.66 -1.89 -1.44
C ILE A 131 -4.77 -1.64 -0.23
N LEU A 132 -5.35 -1.58 0.96
CA LEU A 132 -4.65 -1.21 2.18
C LEU A 132 -4.74 -2.33 3.21
N LEU A 133 -3.59 -2.87 3.61
CA LEU A 133 -3.50 -3.90 4.64
C LEU A 133 -2.99 -3.29 5.94
N TYR A 134 -3.81 -3.34 7.00
CA TYR A 134 -3.48 -2.78 8.34
C TYR A 134 -2.70 -1.46 8.24
N PRO A 135 -3.20 -0.48 7.47
CA PRO A 135 -2.42 0.70 7.11
C PRO A 135 -2.20 1.64 8.29
N VAL A 136 -1.04 2.28 8.35
CA VAL A 136 -0.90 3.57 9.02
C VAL A 136 -1.64 4.59 8.16
N ILE A 137 -2.47 5.42 8.75
CA ILE A 137 -3.30 6.43 8.08
C ILE A 137 -3.08 7.80 8.70
N SER A 138 -3.31 7.89 10.02
CA SER A 138 -3.18 9.14 10.77
C SER A 138 -1.74 9.39 11.19
N MET A 139 -1.35 10.66 11.25
CA MET A 139 -0.11 11.12 11.88
C MET A 139 -0.37 11.78 13.25
N LEU A 140 -1.63 11.83 13.70
CA LEU A 140 -1.99 12.33 15.02
C LEU A 140 -1.43 11.41 16.12
N PRO A 141 -0.82 11.94 17.20
CA PRO A 141 -0.05 11.16 18.17
C PRO A 141 -0.79 10.00 18.84
N HIS A 142 -2.10 10.14 19.06
CA HIS A 142 -2.94 9.14 19.72
C HIS A 142 -3.41 8.01 18.80
N LEU A 143 -3.21 8.13 17.48
CA LEU A 143 -3.66 7.15 16.47
C LEU A 143 -2.49 6.51 15.72
N THR A 144 -1.40 7.26 15.52
CA THR A 144 -0.32 6.87 14.63
C THR A 144 0.59 5.78 15.22
N HIS A 145 1.30 5.09 14.35
CA HIS A 145 2.50 4.35 14.73
C HIS A 145 3.66 5.34 14.95
N LEU A 146 3.94 5.70 16.21
CA LEU A 146 4.84 6.78 16.60
C LEU A 146 6.22 6.75 15.93
N LYS A 147 6.85 5.56 15.82
CA LYS A 147 8.16 5.42 15.16
C LYS A 147 8.12 5.73 13.67
N SER A 148 7.02 5.42 12.99
CA SER A 148 6.84 5.78 11.57
C SER A 148 6.61 7.27 11.40
N ARG A 149 5.80 7.89 12.27
CA ARG A 149 5.60 9.33 12.30
C ARG A 149 6.93 10.08 12.49
N GLU A 150 7.71 9.68 13.50
CA GLU A 150 9.01 10.29 13.77
C GLU A 150 9.96 10.20 12.57
N ARG A 151 9.99 9.07 11.87
CA ARG A 151 10.84 8.90 10.68
C ARG A 151 10.36 9.68 9.47
N LEU A 152 9.06 9.93 9.37
CA LEU A 152 8.47 10.68 8.26
C LEU A 152 8.51 12.18 8.50
N LEU A 153 8.07 12.63 9.69
CA LEU A 153 7.86 14.04 10.01
C LEU A 153 8.98 14.65 10.90
N GLY A 154 9.85 13.81 11.46
CA GLY A 154 10.82 14.23 12.46
C GLY A 154 10.34 14.02 13.90
N ALA A 155 11.21 14.32 14.86
CA ALA A 155 10.94 14.05 16.28
C ALA A 155 9.86 14.97 16.89
N ASN A 156 9.75 16.18 16.41
CA ASN A 156 8.86 17.22 16.95
C ASN A 156 8.07 17.92 15.83
N PRO A 157 7.18 17.20 15.11
CA PRO A 157 6.33 17.86 14.13
C PRO A 157 5.31 18.77 14.82
N THR A 158 4.91 19.85 14.16
CA THR A 158 3.81 20.69 14.63
C THR A 158 2.48 19.98 14.45
N HIS A 159 1.44 20.44 15.16
CA HIS A 159 0.09 19.90 15.00
C HIS A 159 -0.42 20.07 13.55
N GLU A 160 -0.13 21.20 12.93
CA GLU A 160 -0.47 21.45 11.52
C GLU A 160 0.23 20.45 10.57
N GLU A 161 1.48 20.07 10.85
CA GLU A 161 2.17 19.04 10.07
C GLU A 161 1.55 17.65 10.29
N GLU A 162 1.16 17.33 11.52
CA GLU A 162 0.46 16.07 11.82
C GLU A 162 -0.89 15.99 11.08
N GLU A 163 -1.69 17.06 11.08
CA GLU A 163 -2.95 17.13 10.34
C GLU A 163 -2.71 17.08 8.81
N ALA A 164 -1.74 17.84 8.29
CA ALA A 164 -1.42 17.87 6.87
C ALA A 164 -0.99 16.52 6.30
N PHE A 165 -0.45 15.63 7.17
CA PHE A 165 -0.04 14.28 6.81
C PHE A 165 -0.98 13.17 7.32
N SER A 166 -2.13 13.51 7.92
CA SER A 166 -3.17 12.57 8.33
C SER A 166 -4.15 12.33 7.19
N LEU A 167 -4.05 11.16 6.56
CA LEU A 167 -4.73 10.87 5.29
C LEU A 167 -6.25 10.93 5.39
N GLU A 168 -6.84 10.55 6.52
CA GLU A 168 -8.28 10.59 6.78
C GLU A 168 -8.86 12.01 6.69
N LEU A 169 -8.05 13.03 6.88
CA LEU A 169 -8.46 14.44 6.80
C LEU A 169 -8.46 14.98 5.36
N HIS A 170 -7.85 14.27 4.41
CA HIS A 170 -7.65 14.73 3.04
C HIS A 170 -8.41 13.92 1.98
N VAL A 171 -9.18 12.92 2.39
CA VAL A 171 -10.05 12.17 1.47
C VAL A 171 -11.02 13.11 0.78
N ASN A 172 -11.16 12.98 -0.52
CA ASN A 172 -12.07 13.79 -1.33
C ASN A 172 -12.77 12.94 -2.40
N ALA A 173 -13.69 13.53 -3.16
CA ALA A 173 -14.48 12.80 -4.16
C ALA A 173 -13.66 12.22 -5.32
N LEU A 174 -12.41 12.62 -5.45
CA LEU A 174 -11.49 12.11 -6.47
C LEU A 174 -10.61 10.96 -5.94
N THR A 175 -10.66 10.68 -4.64
CA THR A 175 -9.95 9.53 -4.04
C THR A 175 -10.49 8.23 -4.66
N PRO A 176 -9.62 7.32 -5.15
CA PRO A 176 -10.08 6.11 -5.83
C PRO A 176 -10.69 5.09 -4.86
N PRO A 177 -11.52 4.13 -5.37
CA PRO A 177 -12.10 3.06 -4.58
C PRO A 177 -11.08 2.31 -3.75
N ALA A 178 -11.49 1.87 -2.54
CA ALA A 178 -10.58 1.26 -1.57
C ALA A 178 -11.05 -0.11 -1.08
N PHE A 179 -10.11 -1.06 -1.02
CA PHE A 179 -10.22 -2.29 -0.23
C PHE A 179 -9.31 -2.19 0.99
N ILE A 180 -9.84 -2.41 2.20
CA ILE A 180 -9.09 -2.29 3.45
C ILE A 180 -9.25 -3.57 4.25
N ALA A 181 -8.14 -4.17 4.72
CA ALA A 181 -8.16 -5.36 5.56
C ALA A 181 -7.20 -5.24 6.75
N LEU A 182 -7.67 -5.61 7.94
CA LEU A 182 -6.91 -5.52 9.18
C LEU A 182 -7.37 -6.56 10.21
N ALA A 183 -6.65 -6.68 11.31
CA ALA A 183 -7.06 -7.49 12.46
C ALA A 183 -7.41 -6.59 13.67
N SER A 184 -8.44 -6.99 14.44
CA SER A 184 -8.90 -6.23 15.62
C SER A 184 -7.88 -6.22 16.76
N ASP A 185 -7.00 -7.23 16.81
CA ASP A 185 -5.96 -7.41 17.80
C ASP A 185 -4.59 -6.84 17.38
N ASP A 186 -4.57 -5.88 16.43
CA ASP A 186 -3.36 -5.18 16.03
C ASP A 186 -2.93 -4.18 17.12
N GLU A 187 -1.83 -4.50 17.81
CA GLU A 187 -1.24 -3.66 18.86
C GLU A 187 -0.18 -2.68 18.32
N ALA A 188 0.24 -2.82 17.08
CA ALA A 188 1.27 -1.98 16.50
C ALA A 188 0.70 -0.77 15.76
N VAL A 189 -0.39 -0.97 15.02
CA VAL A 189 -1.15 0.09 14.33
C VAL A 189 -2.61 -0.04 14.75
N SER A 190 -3.11 0.94 15.51
CA SER A 190 -4.50 0.91 15.98
C SER A 190 -5.48 0.66 14.83
N PRO A 191 -6.41 -0.29 14.96
CA PRO A 191 -7.52 -0.52 14.02
C PRO A 191 -8.30 0.75 13.68
N GLU A 192 -8.31 1.76 14.55
CA GLU A 192 -8.96 3.05 14.35
C GLU A 192 -8.45 3.76 13.09
N ASN A 193 -7.17 3.60 12.72
CA ASN A 193 -6.63 4.14 11.46
C ASN A 193 -7.50 3.74 10.26
N SER A 194 -7.75 2.45 10.12
CA SER A 194 -8.54 1.89 9.02
C SER A 194 -10.00 2.29 9.08
N VAL A 195 -10.58 2.34 10.28
CA VAL A 195 -11.99 2.72 10.49
C VAL A 195 -12.20 4.19 10.15
N LEU A 196 -11.34 5.10 10.61
CA LEU A 196 -11.43 6.53 10.32
C LEU A 196 -11.27 6.81 8.83
N TYR A 197 -10.33 6.13 8.17
CA TYR A 197 -10.15 6.26 6.73
C TYR A 197 -11.38 5.77 5.95
N TYR A 198 -11.93 4.62 6.33
CA TYR A 198 -13.17 4.11 5.73
C TYR A 198 -14.34 5.08 5.90
N LEU A 199 -14.52 5.66 7.09
CA LEU A 199 -15.56 6.66 7.33
C LEU A 199 -15.36 7.94 6.50
N ALA A 200 -14.10 8.37 6.34
CA ALA A 200 -13.77 9.51 5.48
C ALA A 200 -14.08 9.22 4.00
N LEU A 201 -13.79 7.99 3.52
CA LEU A 201 -14.16 7.56 2.17
C LEU A 201 -15.69 7.60 1.96
N LEU A 202 -16.46 7.02 2.88
CA LEU A 202 -17.93 7.04 2.80
C LEU A 202 -18.50 8.46 2.82
N LYS A 203 -17.99 9.33 3.69
CA LYS A 203 -18.39 10.75 3.76
C LYS A 203 -18.21 11.46 2.42
N ASN A 204 -17.18 11.10 1.66
CA ASN A 204 -16.86 11.64 0.36
C ASN A 204 -17.48 10.84 -0.81
N LYS A 205 -18.38 9.88 -0.53
CA LYS A 205 -19.06 9.02 -1.51
C LYS A 205 -18.10 8.16 -2.35
N VAL A 206 -16.94 7.85 -1.81
CA VAL A 206 -15.98 6.95 -2.42
C VAL A 206 -16.34 5.52 -2.05
N SER A 207 -16.39 4.62 -3.05
CA SER A 207 -16.64 3.20 -2.82
C SER A 207 -15.52 2.57 -2.00
N ALA A 208 -15.87 1.92 -0.90
CA ALA A 208 -14.89 1.31 -0.01
C ALA A 208 -15.42 0.01 0.62
N SER A 209 -14.52 -0.96 0.80
CA SER A 209 -14.78 -2.21 1.49
C SER A 209 -13.81 -2.34 2.67
N LEU A 210 -14.35 -2.62 3.88
CA LEU A 210 -13.57 -2.75 5.11
C LEU A 210 -13.78 -4.14 5.70
N HIS A 211 -12.69 -4.88 5.88
CA HIS A 211 -12.66 -6.24 6.41
C HIS A 211 -11.83 -6.29 7.69
N ILE A 212 -12.49 -6.57 8.81
CA ILE A 212 -11.86 -6.63 10.13
C ILE A 212 -11.92 -8.07 10.65
N TYR A 213 -10.76 -8.69 10.82
CA TYR A 213 -10.63 -10.05 11.32
C TYR A 213 -10.40 -10.05 12.84
N PRO A 214 -11.00 -10.99 13.60
CA PRO A 214 -10.91 -10.99 15.06
C PRO A 214 -9.47 -11.10 15.58
N LYS A 215 -8.61 -11.84 14.88
CA LYS A 215 -7.22 -12.13 15.27
C LYS A 215 -6.30 -12.11 14.07
N GLY A 216 -5.03 -11.81 14.29
CA GLY A 216 -3.98 -11.82 13.27
C GLY A 216 -2.85 -10.89 13.63
N GLY A 217 -3.08 -9.96 14.52
CA GLY A 217 -2.12 -8.93 14.90
C GLY A 217 -1.67 -8.09 13.71
N HIS A 218 -0.50 -7.47 13.85
CA HIS A 218 0.10 -6.67 12.79
C HIS A 218 0.90 -7.51 11.81
N SER A 219 0.99 -7.07 10.55
CA SER A 219 1.89 -7.64 9.55
C SER A 219 1.56 -9.10 9.14
N PHE A 220 0.27 -9.46 9.10
CA PHE A 220 -0.12 -10.80 8.63
C PHE A 220 0.19 -10.99 7.13
N GLY A 221 0.00 -9.97 6.29
CA GLY A 221 0.33 -9.98 4.86
C GLY A 221 -0.13 -11.26 4.15
N PHE A 222 0.79 -11.90 3.45
CA PHE A 222 0.53 -13.15 2.73
C PHE A 222 1.05 -14.41 3.48
N ARG A 223 1.14 -14.34 4.80
CA ARG A 223 1.65 -15.45 5.63
C ARG A 223 0.69 -16.62 5.67
N ASP A 224 1.22 -17.84 5.55
CA ASP A 224 0.41 -19.07 5.56
C ASP A 224 -0.18 -19.38 6.94
N ASN A 225 0.44 -18.89 8.02
CA ASN A 225 -0.05 -19.05 9.39
C ASN A 225 -1.15 -18.05 9.79
N PHE A 226 -1.51 -17.09 8.92
CA PHE A 226 -2.66 -16.24 9.17
C PHE A 226 -3.95 -17.02 8.87
N VAL A 227 -4.72 -17.31 9.89
CA VAL A 227 -5.90 -18.18 9.80
C VAL A 227 -6.99 -17.67 8.88
N TYR A 228 -7.03 -16.35 8.63
CA TYR A 228 -8.00 -15.71 7.72
C TYR A 228 -7.39 -15.39 6.35
N LYS A 229 -6.22 -15.98 6.01
CA LYS A 229 -5.55 -15.72 4.73
C LYS A 229 -6.49 -15.94 3.55
N ARG A 230 -7.18 -17.09 3.52
CA ARG A 230 -8.10 -17.43 2.44
C ARG A 230 -9.27 -16.44 2.37
N GLN A 231 -9.85 -16.08 3.51
CA GLN A 231 -10.99 -15.17 3.55
C GLN A 231 -10.65 -13.81 2.95
N TRP A 232 -9.53 -13.17 3.38
CA TRP A 232 -9.22 -11.85 2.85
C TRP A 232 -8.79 -11.89 1.39
N THR A 233 -8.13 -12.96 0.93
CA THR A 233 -7.78 -13.10 -0.48
C THR A 233 -9.00 -13.37 -1.36
N ASP A 234 -9.95 -14.20 -0.92
CA ASP A 234 -11.21 -14.45 -1.64
C ASP A 234 -12.07 -13.17 -1.71
N GLU A 235 -12.13 -12.38 -0.63
CA GLU A 235 -12.84 -11.08 -0.63
C GLU A 235 -12.14 -10.05 -1.53
N LEU A 236 -10.80 -10.01 -1.53
CA LEU A 236 -10.04 -9.15 -2.44
C LEU A 236 -10.28 -9.53 -3.90
N GLU A 237 -10.29 -10.82 -4.24
CA GLU A 237 -10.56 -11.30 -5.60
C GLU A 237 -11.94 -10.86 -6.08
N LYS A 238 -12.98 -11.05 -5.25
CA LYS A 238 -14.35 -10.57 -5.55
C LYS A 238 -14.37 -9.05 -5.75
N TRP A 239 -13.73 -8.31 -4.85
CA TRP A 239 -13.69 -6.85 -4.97
C TRP A 239 -12.95 -6.40 -6.23
N LEU A 240 -11.81 -7.00 -6.56
CA LEU A 240 -11.07 -6.70 -7.80
C LEU A 240 -11.90 -7.00 -9.07
N SER A 241 -12.83 -7.96 -9.03
CA SER A 241 -13.72 -8.23 -10.15
C SER A 241 -14.73 -7.11 -10.40
N THR A 242 -14.99 -6.23 -9.43
CA THR A 242 -15.88 -5.07 -9.57
C THR A 242 -15.17 -3.81 -10.10
N ILE A 243 -13.85 -3.83 -10.19
CA ILE A 243 -13.05 -2.73 -10.75
C ILE A 243 -13.04 -2.86 -12.28
N GLU A 244 -13.79 -1.99 -12.94
CA GLU A 244 -13.93 -1.91 -14.40
C GLU A 244 -12.90 -0.98 -15.04
#